data_3015d10c039415d42c1c24962eb2edf8
#
_entry.id   3015d10c039415d42c1c24962eb2edf8
#
_cell.length_a   1.000
_cell.length_b   1.000
_cell.length_c   1.000
_cell.angle_alpha   90.00
_cell.angle_beta   90.00
_cell.angle_gamma   90.00
#
_symmetry.space_group_name_H-M   'P 1'
#
loop_
_entity.id
_entity.type
_entity.pdbx_description
1 polymer ?
#
loop_
_entity_poly.entity_id
_entity_poly.type
_entity_poly.pdbx_seq_one_letter_code
_entity_poly.pdbx_strand_id
1 'polypeptide(L)'
;MIKRYFPPVRETALLVVITLAFLLLTATCIGLRTEHFLMTGLFLVLFFAGKTTRKLAVALLPFVIFGISYDWMRVYPNYQVNPIDVQGLYEAEKSLFGISVNGATLIPCEYFAIHHWPVADFFAGVFYLCWVPVPIAFGLWLYLKGDRRMYLRFAMVFLLVNLIGFAGYYIHPAAPPWYATVSYTHLTLPTN
;
A
#
# COMPACT_ATOMS: atom_id res chain seq x y z
N MET A 1 -23.98 15.84 -31.95
CA MET A 1 -22.56 15.62 -31.61
C MET A 1 -22.33 15.11 -30.16
N ILE A 2 -23.20 15.37 -29.21
CA ILE A 2 -23.07 15.03 -27.78
C ILE A 2 -23.17 13.51 -27.51
N LYS A 3 -23.99 12.75 -28.29
CA LYS A 3 -24.13 11.28 -28.10
C LYS A 3 -22.84 10.44 -28.24
N ARG A 4 -21.75 10.99 -28.75
CA ARG A 4 -20.46 10.26 -28.95
C ARG A 4 -19.51 10.31 -27.75
N TYR A 5 -19.79 11.12 -26.73
CA TYR A 5 -18.95 11.26 -25.55
C TYR A 5 -19.30 10.29 -24.43
N PHE A 6 -20.57 9.97 -24.26
CA PHE A 6 -21.00 9.05 -23.20
C PHE A 6 -20.68 7.58 -23.53
N PRO A 7 -20.32 6.79 -22.49
CA PRO A 7 -20.18 5.35 -22.66
C PRO A 7 -21.51 4.70 -23.05
N PRO A 8 -21.48 3.51 -23.66
CA PRO A 8 -22.68 2.72 -23.91
C PRO A 8 -23.46 2.50 -22.59
N VAL A 9 -24.79 2.47 -22.68
CA VAL A 9 -25.66 2.27 -21.51
C VAL A 9 -25.27 1.02 -20.72
N ARG A 10 -24.89 -0.06 -21.40
CA ARG A 10 -24.43 -1.30 -20.77
C ARG A 10 -23.17 -1.10 -19.92
N GLU A 11 -22.17 -0.39 -20.43
CA GLU A 11 -20.94 -0.10 -19.69
C GLU A 11 -21.19 0.81 -18.49
N THR A 12 -22.06 1.81 -18.67
CA THR A 12 -22.48 2.71 -17.59
C THR A 12 -23.22 1.95 -16.49
N ALA A 13 -24.18 1.11 -16.86
CA ALA A 13 -24.94 0.31 -15.90
C ALA A 13 -24.02 -0.66 -15.13
N LEU A 14 -23.12 -1.34 -15.84
CA LEU A 14 -22.16 -2.24 -15.23
C LEU A 14 -21.25 -1.49 -14.23
N LEU A 15 -20.72 -0.33 -14.61
CA LEU A 15 -19.89 0.49 -13.73
C LEU A 15 -20.65 0.94 -12.49
N VAL A 16 -21.90 1.40 -12.64
CA VAL A 16 -22.74 1.81 -11.49
C VAL A 16 -22.95 0.63 -10.55
N VAL A 17 -23.30 -0.54 -11.08
CA VAL A 17 -23.50 -1.75 -10.26
C VAL A 17 -22.22 -2.13 -9.53
N ILE A 18 -21.06 -2.14 -10.20
CA ILE A 18 -19.77 -2.46 -9.56
C ILE A 18 -19.43 -1.43 -8.48
N THR A 19 -19.63 -0.16 -8.76
CA THR A 19 -19.35 0.92 -7.80
C THR A 19 -20.23 0.81 -6.56
N LEU A 20 -21.52 0.59 -6.74
CA LEU A 20 -22.47 0.42 -5.63
C LEU A 20 -22.14 -0.84 -4.82
N ALA A 21 -21.84 -1.96 -5.49
CA ALA A 21 -21.45 -3.20 -4.83
C ALA A 21 -20.14 -2.99 -4.03
N PHE A 22 -19.14 -2.33 -4.59
CA PHE A 22 -17.90 -2.00 -3.90
C PHE A 22 -18.16 -1.15 -2.65
N LEU A 23 -18.91 -0.05 -2.77
CA LEU A 23 -19.21 0.82 -1.64
C LEU A 23 -20.04 0.10 -0.56
N LEU A 24 -21.02 -0.72 -0.95
CA LEU A 24 -21.82 -1.49 -0.02
C LEU A 24 -21.00 -2.53 0.73
N LEU A 25 -20.20 -3.32 0.02
CA LEU A 25 -19.32 -4.31 0.63
C LEU A 25 -18.30 -3.65 1.55
N THR A 26 -17.70 -2.53 1.12
CA THR A 26 -16.76 -1.78 1.96
C THR A 26 -17.45 -1.24 3.21
N ALA A 27 -18.68 -0.71 3.08
CA ALA A 27 -19.46 -0.22 4.22
C ALA A 27 -19.73 -1.29 5.26
N THR A 28 -20.04 -2.50 4.81
CA THR A 28 -20.41 -3.62 5.69
C THR A 28 -19.20 -4.33 6.29
N CYS A 29 -18.08 -4.44 5.55
CA CYS A 29 -16.93 -5.24 5.97
C CYS A 29 -15.85 -4.43 6.71
N ILE A 30 -15.59 -3.18 6.29
CA ILE A 30 -14.43 -2.39 6.76
C ILE A 30 -14.88 -1.06 7.37
N GLY A 31 -16.03 -0.55 6.96
CA GLY A 31 -16.49 0.82 7.21
C GLY A 31 -16.00 1.79 6.13
N LEU A 32 -16.90 2.68 5.71
CA LEU A 32 -16.57 3.70 4.70
C LEU A 32 -15.69 4.80 5.30
N ARG A 33 -14.70 5.22 4.51
CA ARG A 33 -13.79 6.32 4.82
C ARG A 33 -13.69 7.26 3.62
N THR A 34 -13.14 8.45 3.85
CA THR A 34 -13.00 9.49 2.83
C THR A 34 -12.22 8.99 1.60
N GLU A 35 -11.21 8.14 1.79
CA GLU A 35 -10.39 7.57 0.71
C GLU A 35 -11.23 6.79 -0.31
N HIS A 36 -12.24 6.03 0.15
CA HIS A 36 -13.10 5.23 -0.74
C HIS A 36 -13.93 6.14 -1.66
N PHE A 37 -14.46 7.24 -1.11
CA PHE A 37 -15.21 8.21 -1.91
C PHE A 37 -14.31 8.97 -2.88
N LEU A 38 -13.10 9.37 -2.44
CA LEU A 38 -12.15 10.07 -3.30
C LEU A 38 -11.68 9.18 -4.46
N MET A 39 -11.30 7.94 -4.19
CA MET A 39 -10.87 6.97 -5.21
C MET A 39 -12.01 6.68 -6.19
N THR A 40 -13.19 6.38 -5.68
CA THR A 40 -14.38 6.10 -6.49
C THR A 40 -14.79 7.31 -7.31
N GLY A 41 -14.85 8.49 -6.68
CA GLY A 41 -15.20 9.75 -7.35
C GLY A 41 -14.22 10.10 -8.46
N LEU A 42 -12.92 10.01 -8.19
CA LEU A 42 -11.88 10.25 -9.20
C LEU A 42 -12.02 9.28 -10.38
N PHE A 43 -12.24 8.00 -10.10
CA PHE A 43 -12.43 6.99 -11.14
C PHE A 43 -13.66 7.30 -12.00
N LEU A 44 -14.80 7.63 -11.39
CA LEU A 44 -16.02 8.01 -12.08
C LEU A 44 -15.84 9.28 -12.94
N VAL A 45 -15.21 10.31 -12.38
CA VAL A 45 -14.90 11.55 -13.11
C VAL A 45 -14.05 11.24 -14.35
N LEU A 46 -12.97 10.48 -14.20
CA LEU A 46 -12.12 10.09 -15.33
C LEU A 46 -12.89 9.25 -16.36
N PHE A 47 -13.78 8.37 -15.91
CA PHE A 47 -14.54 7.50 -16.80
C PHE A 47 -15.57 8.28 -17.65
N PHE A 48 -16.24 9.28 -17.07
CA PHE A 48 -17.29 10.04 -17.74
C PHE A 48 -16.80 11.33 -18.44
N ALA A 49 -15.64 11.87 -18.06
CA ALA A 49 -15.14 13.14 -18.62
C ALA A 49 -14.80 13.07 -20.12
N GLY A 50 -14.44 11.88 -20.65
CA GLY A 50 -14.17 11.75 -22.06
C GLY A 50 -13.61 10.39 -22.48
N LYS A 51 -13.43 10.18 -23.79
CA LYS A 51 -12.89 8.91 -24.30
C LYS A 51 -11.43 8.66 -23.88
N THR A 52 -10.63 9.71 -23.84
CA THR A 52 -9.21 9.62 -23.48
C THR A 52 -9.05 9.35 -21.99
N THR A 53 -9.77 10.08 -21.14
CA THR A 53 -9.78 9.91 -19.69
C THR A 53 -10.34 8.55 -19.29
N ARG A 54 -11.35 8.03 -20.00
CA ARG A 54 -11.86 6.67 -19.79
C ARG A 54 -10.80 5.61 -20.07
N LYS A 55 -10.02 5.75 -21.15
CA LYS A 55 -8.90 4.83 -21.42
C LYS A 55 -7.85 4.90 -20.34
N LEU A 56 -7.62 6.09 -19.79
CA LEU A 56 -6.72 6.27 -18.64
C LEU A 56 -7.30 5.62 -17.37
N ALA A 57 -8.59 5.83 -17.06
CA ALA A 57 -9.23 5.20 -15.91
C ALA A 57 -9.11 3.67 -15.97
N VAL A 58 -9.40 3.07 -17.12
CA VAL A 58 -9.22 1.62 -17.32
C VAL A 58 -7.75 1.20 -17.22
N ALA A 59 -6.85 2.01 -17.73
CA ALA A 59 -5.42 1.73 -17.60
C ALA A 59 -4.95 1.75 -16.13
N LEU A 60 -5.50 2.60 -15.29
CA LEU A 60 -5.15 2.69 -13.87
C LEU A 60 -5.73 1.56 -13.00
N LEU A 61 -6.57 0.66 -13.55
CA LEU A 61 -7.17 -0.44 -12.78
C LEU A 61 -6.16 -1.29 -11.99
N PRO A 62 -4.97 -1.65 -12.48
CA PRO A 62 -4.00 -2.40 -11.66
C PRO A 62 -3.63 -1.69 -10.35
N PHE A 63 -3.50 -0.36 -10.38
CA PHE A 63 -3.21 0.44 -9.18
C PHE A 63 -4.44 0.59 -8.27
N VAL A 64 -5.64 0.68 -8.85
CA VAL A 64 -6.90 0.67 -8.10
C VAL A 64 -7.10 -0.67 -7.39
N ILE A 65 -6.86 -1.79 -8.10
CA ILE A 65 -6.94 -3.14 -7.53
C ILE A 65 -5.94 -3.31 -6.40
N PHE A 66 -4.70 -2.82 -6.58
CA PHE A 66 -3.70 -2.80 -5.51
C PHE A 66 -4.22 -2.07 -4.26
N GLY A 67 -4.74 -0.84 -4.42
CA GLY A 67 -5.26 -0.04 -3.31
C GLY A 67 -6.44 -0.72 -2.60
N ILE A 68 -7.38 -1.27 -3.36
CA ILE A 68 -8.52 -2.05 -2.80
C ILE A 68 -7.99 -3.27 -2.05
N SER A 69 -7.08 -4.05 -2.65
CA SER A 69 -6.54 -5.26 -2.02
C SER A 69 -5.83 -4.95 -0.71
N TYR A 70 -5.03 -3.87 -0.69
CA TYR A 70 -4.35 -3.41 0.51
C TYR A 70 -5.33 -3.04 1.63
N ASP A 71 -6.36 -2.27 1.31
CA ASP A 71 -7.34 -1.85 2.30
C ASP A 71 -8.19 -3.01 2.82
N TRP A 72 -8.54 -3.94 1.94
CA TRP A 72 -9.35 -5.11 2.28
C TRP A 72 -8.62 -6.17 3.12
N MET A 73 -7.30 -6.10 3.27
CA MET A 73 -6.57 -6.92 4.26
C MET A 73 -7.06 -6.70 5.70
N ARG A 74 -7.73 -5.58 5.97
CA ARG A 74 -8.35 -5.29 7.27
C ARG A 74 -9.59 -6.13 7.58
N VAL A 75 -10.25 -6.69 6.57
CA VAL A 75 -11.41 -7.59 6.77
C VAL A 75 -11.00 -8.82 7.55
N TYR A 76 -9.79 -9.33 7.25
CA TYR A 76 -9.23 -10.50 7.92
C TYR A 76 -7.76 -10.21 8.27
N PRO A 77 -7.49 -9.67 9.46
CA PRO A 77 -6.14 -9.30 9.86
C PRO A 77 -5.21 -10.51 9.92
N ASN A 78 -3.97 -10.33 9.48
CA ASN A 78 -2.96 -11.39 9.37
C ASN A 78 -2.65 -12.10 10.70
N TYR A 79 -2.73 -11.38 11.83
CA TYR A 79 -2.51 -11.94 13.18
C TYR A 79 -3.60 -12.93 13.63
N GLN A 80 -4.73 -13.00 12.92
CA GLN A 80 -5.76 -14.02 13.14
C GLN A 80 -5.44 -15.33 12.39
N VAL A 81 -4.54 -15.28 11.41
CA VAL A 81 -4.14 -16.45 10.61
C VAL A 81 -2.93 -17.15 11.20
N ASN A 82 -1.90 -16.39 11.53
CA ASN A 82 -0.66 -16.87 12.09
C ASN A 82 -0.18 -15.96 13.22
N PRO A 83 0.57 -16.48 14.21
CA PRO A 83 1.16 -15.65 15.25
C PRO A 83 2.15 -14.65 14.66
N ILE A 84 2.18 -13.45 15.23
CA ILE A 84 3.13 -12.41 14.80
C ILE A 84 4.53 -12.78 15.28
N ASP A 85 5.47 -12.88 14.36
CA ASP A 85 6.89 -13.00 14.69
C ASP A 85 7.45 -11.63 15.09
N VAL A 86 7.83 -11.53 16.36
CA VAL A 86 8.46 -10.34 16.93
C VAL A 86 9.95 -10.60 17.16
N GLN A 87 10.25 -11.75 17.79
CA GLN A 87 11.59 -12.07 18.26
C GLN A 87 12.50 -12.57 17.12
N GLY A 88 11.96 -13.41 16.24
CA GLY A 88 12.76 -14.01 15.17
C GLY A 88 13.37 -12.98 14.24
N LEU A 89 12.58 -11.98 13.83
CA LEU A 89 13.05 -10.87 12.99
C LEU A 89 14.03 -9.95 13.74
N TYR A 90 13.75 -9.64 15.00
CA TYR A 90 14.64 -8.82 15.83
C TYR A 90 16.02 -9.45 15.94
N GLU A 91 16.10 -10.75 16.29
CA GLU A 91 17.37 -11.46 16.44
C GLU A 91 18.09 -11.63 15.09
N ALA A 92 17.35 -11.88 14.00
CA ALA A 92 17.92 -11.94 12.66
C ALA A 92 18.53 -10.58 12.25
N GLU A 93 17.81 -9.48 12.44
CA GLU A 93 18.30 -8.13 12.16
C GLU A 93 19.53 -7.80 13.02
N LYS A 94 19.49 -8.13 14.31
CA LYS A 94 20.60 -7.93 15.25
C LYS A 94 21.84 -8.71 14.87
N SER A 95 21.67 -9.95 14.38
CA SER A 95 22.80 -10.80 13.93
C SER A 95 23.44 -10.33 12.65
N LEU A 96 22.63 -9.77 11.70
CA LEU A 96 23.09 -9.35 10.38
C LEU A 96 23.58 -7.88 10.37
N PHE A 97 22.92 -7.01 11.10
CA PHE A 97 23.11 -5.56 11.04
C PHE A 97 23.38 -4.93 12.41
N GLY A 98 23.66 -5.72 13.43
CA GLY A 98 23.90 -5.22 14.78
C GLY A 98 25.07 -4.24 14.87
N ILE A 99 24.85 -3.11 15.53
CA ILE A 99 25.82 -2.03 15.75
C ILE A 99 26.26 -2.07 17.20
N SER A 100 27.57 -2.26 17.44
CA SER A 100 28.12 -2.29 18.81
C SER A 100 28.32 -0.89 19.32
N VAL A 101 27.67 -0.55 20.44
CA VAL A 101 27.77 0.75 21.13
C VAL A 101 27.94 0.49 22.62
N ASN A 102 29.04 0.94 23.21
CA ASN A 102 29.31 0.83 24.63
C ASN A 102 29.17 -0.59 25.23
N GLY A 103 29.52 -1.61 24.43
CA GLY A 103 29.42 -3.02 24.84
C GLY A 103 28.05 -3.67 24.66
N ALA A 104 27.04 -2.93 24.19
CA ALA A 104 25.73 -3.45 23.77
C ALA A 104 25.64 -3.52 22.25
N THR A 105 24.94 -4.52 21.73
CA THR A 105 24.63 -4.61 20.29
C THR A 105 23.20 -4.16 20.06
N LEU A 106 23.05 -3.07 19.31
CA LEU A 106 21.77 -2.45 18.95
C LEU A 106 21.40 -2.82 17.51
N ILE A 107 20.12 -2.97 17.21
CA ILE A 107 19.64 -3.01 15.82
C ILE A 107 19.70 -1.61 15.22
N PRO A 108 19.75 -1.45 13.88
CA PRO A 108 19.78 -0.15 13.22
C PRO A 108 18.67 0.80 13.68
N CYS A 109 17.45 0.29 13.87
CA CYS A 109 16.33 1.08 14.35
C CYS A 109 16.60 1.69 15.75
N GLU A 110 17.14 0.91 16.70
CA GLU A 110 17.51 1.38 18.04
C GLU A 110 18.66 2.40 17.98
N TYR A 111 19.66 2.12 17.14
CA TYR A 111 20.80 3.02 16.98
C TYR A 111 20.37 4.39 16.45
N PHE A 112 19.58 4.43 15.37
CA PHE A 112 19.13 5.70 14.79
C PHE A 112 18.04 6.38 15.61
N ALA A 113 17.31 5.67 16.48
CA ALA A 113 16.43 6.31 17.45
C ALA A 113 17.18 7.17 18.48
N ILE A 114 18.45 6.85 18.77
CA ILE A 114 19.30 7.59 19.69
C ILE A 114 20.21 8.59 18.95
N HIS A 115 20.65 8.23 17.74
CA HIS A 115 21.59 9.02 16.94
C HIS A 115 20.88 9.65 15.74
N HIS A 116 20.19 10.77 15.98
CA HIS A 116 19.46 11.51 14.96
C HIS A 116 20.40 12.28 14.03
N TRP A 117 20.17 12.12 12.73
CA TRP A 117 20.79 12.96 11.71
C TRP A 117 19.70 13.59 10.84
N PRO A 118 19.35 14.87 11.04
CA PRO A 118 18.18 15.51 10.42
C PRO A 118 18.13 15.40 8.90
N VAL A 119 19.28 15.40 8.23
CA VAL A 119 19.34 15.25 6.76
C VAL A 119 18.98 13.82 6.34
N ALA A 120 19.51 12.80 7.04
CA ALA A 120 19.17 11.41 6.75
C ALA A 120 17.71 11.11 7.08
N ASP A 121 17.20 11.64 8.19
CA ASP A 121 15.81 11.49 8.61
C ASP A 121 14.85 12.08 7.57
N PHE A 122 15.19 13.26 7.03
CA PHE A 122 14.41 13.90 5.96
C PHE A 122 14.37 13.01 4.72
N PHE A 123 15.52 12.52 4.24
CA PHE A 123 15.56 11.67 3.05
C PHE A 123 14.89 10.31 3.28
N ALA A 124 15.05 9.70 4.46
CA ALA A 124 14.35 8.48 4.82
C ALA A 124 12.83 8.66 4.77
N GLY A 125 12.32 9.77 5.31
CA GLY A 125 10.90 10.13 5.23
C GLY A 125 10.43 10.33 3.80
N VAL A 126 11.20 11.06 2.97
CA VAL A 126 10.89 11.27 1.54
C VAL A 126 10.84 9.93 0.81
N PHE A 127 11.84 9.05 0.96
CA PHE A 127 11.87 7.75 0.30
C PHE A 127 10.73 6.85 0.77
N TYR A 128 10.43 6.87 2.06
CA TYR A 128 9.27 6.14 2.60
C TYR A 128 7.95 6.60 1.97
N LEU A 129 7.73 7.90 1.81
CA LEU A 129 6.54 8.44 1.17
C LEU A 129 6.47 8.14 -0.33
N CYS A 130 7.62 7.92 -0.99
CA CYS A 130 7.69 7.70 -2.44
C CYS A 130 7.28 6.28 -2.89
N TRP A 131 7.15 5.31 -2.00
CA TRP A 131 6.98 3.91 -2.38
C TRP A 131 5.70 3.60 -3.18
N VAL A 132 4.63 4.36 -3.00
CA VAL A 132 3.40 4.26 -3.81
C VAL A 132 3.31 5.32 -4.90
N PRO A 133 3.50 6.63 -4.61
CA PRO A 133 3.36 7.68 -5.61
C PRO A 133 4.32 7.54 -6.80
N VAL A 134 5.57 7.13 -6.56
CA VAL A 134 6.57 7.02 -7.64
C VAL A 134 6.22 5.91 -8.65
N PRO A 135 5.88 4.69 -8.26
CA PRO A 135 5.39 3.67 -9.20
C PRO A 135 4.16 4.11 -10.00
N ILE A 136 3.20 4.79 -9.36
CA ILE A 136 2.02 5.30 -10.05
C ILE A 136 2.42 6.38 -11.07
N ALA A 137 3.27 7.34 -10.69
CA ALA A 137 3.76 8.39 -11.57
C ALA A 137 4.58 7.82 -12.74
N PHE A 138 5.43 6.83 -12.49
CA PHE A 138 6.19 6.15 -13.54
C PHE A 138 5.28 5.37 -14.51
N GLY A 139 4.30 4.65 -13.98
CA GLY A 139 3.28 4.00 -14.80
C GLY A 139 2.51 5.01 -15.67
N LEU A 140 2.07 6.12 -15.06
CA LEU A 140 1.40 7.19 -15.80
C LEU A 140 2.29 7.80 -16.89
N TRP A 141 3.57 8.03 -16.60
CA TRP A 141 4.55 8.51 -17.59
C TRP A 141 4.69 7.55 -18.77
N LEU A 142 4.82 6.23 -18.53
CA LEU A 142 4.87 5.22 -19.59
C LEU A 142 3.59 5.24 -20.44
N TYR A 143 2.43 5.38 -19.80
CA TYR A 143 1.13 5.47 -20.48
C TYR A 143 1.06 6.70 -21.39
N LEU A 144 1.47 7.87 -20.89
CA LEU A 144 1.44 9.13 -21.63
C LEU A 144 2.47 9.16 -22.76
N LYS A 145 3.63 8.53 -22.59
CA LYS A 145 4.64 8.34 -23.63
C LYS A 145 4.12 7.46 -24.81
N GLY A 146 3.03 6.73 -24.60
CA GLY A 146 2.41 5.88 -25.63
C GLY A 146 2.98 4.47 -25.69
N ASP A 147 3.93 4.11 -24.86
CA ASP A 147 4.48 2.74 -24.79
C ASP A 147 3.53 1.82 -24.00
N ARG A 148 2.45 1.43 -24.68
CA ARG A 148 1.40 0.58 -24.11
C ARG A 148 1.89 -0.77 -23.63
N ARG A 149 2.88 -1.36 -24.33
CA ARG A 149 3.42 -2.67 -23.98
C ARG A 149 4.22 -2.59 -22.67
N MET A 150 5.09 -1.59 -22.56
CA MET A 150 5.90 -1.38 -21.38
C MET A 150 5.04 -0.98 -20.17
N TYR A 151 4.06 -0.10 -20.40
CA TYR A 151 3.07 0.26 -19.39
C TYR A 151 2.36 -0.96 -18.80
N LEU A 152 1.79 -1.82 -19.65
CA LEU A 152 1.03 -3.00 -19.21
C LEU A 152 1.94 -3.98 -18.44
N ARG A 153 3.16 -4.21 -18.93
CA ARG A 153 4.13 -5.06 -18.22
C ARG A 153 4.44 -4.49 -16.83
N PHE A 154 4.76 -3.21 -16.76
CA PHE A 154 5.06 -2.55 -15.49
C PHE A 154 3.88 -2.62 -14.52
N ALA A 155 2.67 -2.22 -14.96
CA ALA A 155 1.49 -2.17 -14.12
C ALA A 155 1.08 -3.57 -13.61
N MET A 156 1.19 -4.61 -14.45
CA MET A 156 0.90 -5.99 -14.05
C MET A 156 1.96 -6.56 -13.11
N VAL A 157 3.24 -6.28 -13.35
CA VAL A 157 4.32 -6.69 -12.44
C VAL A 157 4.18 -6.00 -11.09
N PHE A 158 3.89 -4.69 -11.08
CA PHE A 158 3.61 -3.94 -9.86
C PHE A 158 2.48 -4.59 -9.06
N LEU A 159 1.34 -4.86 -9.71
CA LEU A 159 0.21 -5.51 -9.05
C LEU A 159 0.57 -6.88 -8.51
N LEU A 160 1.18 -7.73 -9.34
CA LEU A 160 1.53 -9.11 -8.97
C LEU A 160 2.50 -9.16 -7.78
N VAL A 161 3.56 -8.37 -7.80
CA VAL A 161 4.55 -8.32 -6.71
C VAL A 161 3.88 -7.90 -5.40
N ASN A 162 2.99 -6.91 -5.43
CA ASN A 162 2.27 -6.48 -4.24
C ASN A 162 1.29 -7.55 -3.74
N LEU A 163 0.55 -8.23 -4.62
CA LEU A 163 -0.35 -9.32 -4.22
C LEU A 163 0.42 -10.49 -3.62
N ILE A 164 1.59 -10.83 -4.16
CA ILE A 164 2.48 -11.84 -3.55
C ILE A 164 2.97 -11.36 -2.18
N GLY A 165 3.34 -10.09 -2.05
CA GLY A 165 3.70 -9.49 -0.77
C GLY A 165 2.57 -9.57 0.26
N PHE A 166 1.33 -9.28 -0.15
CA PHE A 166 0.15 -9.44 0.73
C PHE A 166 -0.06 -10.88 1.17
N ALA A 167 0.11 -11.86 0.27
CA ALA A 167 0.10 -13.26 0.66
C ALA A 167 1.21 -13.59 1.67
N GLY A 168 2.40 -13.03 1.49
CA GLY A 168 3.51 -13.14 2.43
C GLY A 168 3.17 -12.66 3.84
N TYR A 169 2.41 -11.55 3.98
CA TYR A 169 1.93 -11.05 5.28
C TYR A 169 1.02 -12.03 6.01
N TYR A 170 0.31 -12.92 5.28
CA TYR A 170 -0.52 -13.95 5.91
C TYR A 170 0.28 -15.20 6.24
N ILE A 171 1.28 -15.54 5.42
CA ILE A 171 2.13 -16.72 5.64
C ILE A 171 3.05 -16.49 6.84
N HIS A 172 3.65 -15.32 6.94
CA HIS A 172 4.58 -14.95 8.00
C HIS A 172 4.30 -13.53 8.50
N PRO A 173 3.30 -13.35 9.38
CA PRO A 173 3.08 -12.06 10.00
C PRO A 173 4.27 -11.65 10.85
N ALA A 174 4.82 -10.48 10.57
CA ALA A 174 6.01 -9.99 11.24
C ALA A 174 5.75 -8.62 11.85
N ALA A 175 6.21 -8.40 13.08
CA ALA A 175 6.16 -7.09 13.70
C ALA A 175 7.32 -6.23 13.19
N PRO A 176 7.10 -4.93 13.02
CA PRO A 176 8.20 -4.00 12.75
C PRO A 176 9.24 -4.02 13.90
N PRO A 177 10.54 -3.80 13.62
CA PRO A 177 11.61 -3.88 14.61
C PRO A 177 11.38 -3.03 15.87
N TRP A 178 10.82 -1.82 15.70
CA TRP A 178 10.51 -0.94 16.83
C TRP A 178 9.44 -1.51 17.78
N TYR A 179 8.66 -2.49 17.35
CA TYR A 179 7.64 -3.11 18.19
C TYR A 179 8.29 -3.96 19.31
N ALA A 180 9.40 -4.63 19.01
CA ALA A 180 10.16 -5.38 20.00
C ALA A 180 10.69 -4.44 21.11
N THR A 181 11.27 -3.30 20.71
CA THR A 181 11.81 -2.29 21.66
C THR A 181 10.74 -1.73 22.59
N VAL A 182 9.55 -1.40 22.06
CA VAL A 182 8.43 -0.90 22.87
C VAL A 182 7.92 -1.96 23.83
N SER A 183 7.79 -3.21 23.39
CA SER A 183 7.34 -4.32 24.25
C SER A 183 8.29 -4.56 25.41
N TYR A 184 9.60 -4.49 25.20
CA TYR A 184 10.60 -4.64 26.27
C TYR A 184 10.58 -3.48 27.27
N THR A 185 10.38 -2.24 26.82
CA THR A 185 10.28 -1.08 27.72
C THR A 185 9.06 -1.15 28.63
N HIS A 186 7.94 -1.67 28.14
CA HIS A 186 6.74 -1.87 28.98
C HIS A 186 6.87 -3.02 29.97
N LEU A 187 7.66 -4.06 29.65
CA LEU A 187 7.92 -5.18 30.56
C LEU A 187 8.98 -4.86 31.63
N THR A 188 9.83 -3.85 31.39
CA THR A 188 10.93 -3.47 32.32
C THR A 188 10.61 -2.24 33.18
N LEU A 189 9.45 -1.58 32.98
CA LEU A 189 9.02 -0.53 33.90
C LEU A 189 8.56 -1.18 35.22
N PRO A 190 9.21 -0.90 36.36
CA PRO A 190 8.72 -1.35 37.63
C PRO A 190 7.33 -0.74 37.86
N THR A 191 6.36 -1.60 38.08
CA THR A 191 5.06 -1.18 38.61
C THR A 191 5.24 -0.71 40.03
N ASN A 192 5.45 0.59 40.20
CA ASN A 192 5.32 1.27 41.49
C ASN A 192 3.91 1.78 41.65
#